data_6d24fd9698c026b4c9a89c9afb3bb6fb
#
_entry.id   6d24fd9698c026b4c9a89c9afb3bb6fb
#
_cell.length_a   1.000
_cell.length_b   1.000
_cell.length_c   1.000
_cell.angle_alpha   90.00
_cell.angle_beta   90.00
_cell.angle_gamma   90.00
#
_symmetry.space_group_name_H-M   'P 1'
#
loop_
_entity.id
_entity.type
_entity.pdbx_description
1 polymer ?
#
loop_
_entity_poly.entity_id
_entity_poly.type
_entity_poly.pdbx_seq_one_letter_code
_entity_poly.pdbx_strand_id
1 'polypeptide(L)'
;MTGLLADLQKLGRMVNQDEELKKLVHFETLKEITYKSEVFPIFSFTIGSKNPEHPTLFMTGGVHGLERVGAQLAWSLLKTTIDRLVWDQSLQELFKNIRLVVVPLVNPVGYYKFKRSNGNDVDLMRNSPVISKEKIPFLLGGQRISKRLAWYQGVKDILEEENQALYAKFFQSCHKSKCILAIDFHSGFGMKDRIWFPYSYTREPFDHVAEINAFTSLFEETHPYHIYKIEPQSKGYLLNGDIWDYFFLEMKKINPDAVFIPLTLEMGSWTWVRKNPWQLFSKQGIFNPMKVHRLKRTYRRHHLLYDFLLKALRSHSVWSDLDSNNKIKHLTSGMTRWYE
;
A
#
# COMPACT_ATOMS: atom_id res chain seq x y z
N MET A 1 10.85 -22.70 -5.77
CA MET A 1 9.92 -21.60 -5.49
C MET A 1 8.53 -22.20 -5.25
N THR A 2 7.89 -21.99 -4.11
CA THR A 2 6.55 -22.52 -3.78
C THR A 2 5.66 -21.40 -3.24
N GLY A 3 4.32 -21.63 -3.29
CA GLY A 3 3.35 -20.65 -2.77
C GLY A 3 3.24 -19.38 -3.62
N LEU A 4 3.01 -18.22 -2.97
CA LEU A 4 2.67 -16.96 -3.63
C LEU A 4 3.66 -16.53 -4.74
N LEU A 5 4.97 -16.70 -4.54
CA LEU A 5 5.95 -16.37 -5.59
C LEU A 5 5.79 -17.21 -6.85
N ALA A 6 5.49 -18.51 -6.70
CA ALA A 6 5.22 -19.38 -7.84
C ALA A 6 3.93 -18.98 -8.57
N ASP A 7 2.90 -18.60 -7.80
CA ASP A 7 1.62 -18.14 -8.36
C ASP A 7 1.79 -16.83 -9.13
N LEU A 8 2.56 -15.86 -8.59
CA LEU A 8 2.90 -14.60 -9.26
C LEU A 8 3.67 -14.82 -10.55
N GLN A 9 4.70 -15.69 -10.51
CA GLN A 9 5.48 -16.04 -11.71
C GLN A 9 4.63 -16.74 -12.77
N LYS A 10 3.75 -17.66 -12.35
CA LYS A 10 2.81 -18.33 -13.26
C LYS A 10 1.87 -17.34 -13.92
N LEU A 11 1.30 -16.40 -13.15
CA LEU A 11 0.44 -15.35 -13.68
C LEU A 11 1.19 -14.47 -14.69
N GLY A 12 2.42 -14.05 -14.36
CA GLY A 12 3.25 -13.26 -15.27
C GLY A 12 3.58 -13.99 -16.58
N ARG A 13 3.87 -15.29 -16.52
CA ARG A 13 4.06 -16.11 -17.74
C ARG A 13 2.78 -16.19 -18.57
N MET A 14 1.63 -16.41 -17.92
CA MET A 14 0.33 -16.44 -18.60
C MET A 14 0.05 -15.12 -19.31
N VAL A 15 0.27 -13.98 -18.66
CA VAL A 15 0.11 -12.64 -19.27
C VAL A 15 1.02 -12.47 -20.48
N ASN A 16 2.29 -12.88 -20.39
CA ASN A 16 3.25 -12.74 -21.50
C ASN A 16 2.96 -13.69 -22.68
N GLN A 17 2.26 -14.80 -22.45
CA GLN A 17 1.87 -15.78 -23.48
C GLN A 17 0.55 -15.45 -24.18
N ASP A 18 -0.31 -14.65 -23.54
CA ASP A 18 -1.61 -14.25 -24.07
C ASP A 18 -1.49 -12.92 -24.83
N GLU A 19 -1.71 -12.96 -26.14
CA GLU A 19 -1.54 -11.81 -27.05
C GLU A 19 -2.49 -10.63 -26.71
N GLU A 20 -3.68 -10.88 -26.19
CA GLU A 20 -4.62 -9.82 -25.81
C GLU A 20 -4.29 -9.27 -24.42
N LEU A 21 -3.97 -10.12 -23.46
CA LEU A 21 -3.61 -9.67 -22.12
C LEU A 21 -2.31 -8.85 -22.12
N LYS A 22 -1.30 -9.22 -22.88
CA LYS A 22 -0.03 -8.46 -22.92
C LYS A 22 -0.16 -7.06 -23.52
N LYS A 23 -1.24 -6.77 -24.26
CA LYS A 23 -1.53 -5.40 -24.71
C LYS A 23 -1.99 -4.50 -23.55
N LEU A 24 -2.66 -5.09 -22.55
CA LEU A 24 -3.28 -4.39 -21.42
C LEU A 24 -2.46 -4.48 -20.13
N VAL A 25 -1.65 -5.53 -19.98
CA VAL A 25 -0.91 -5.87 -18.76
C VAL A 25 0.57 -6.03 -19.10
N HIS A 26 1.41 -5.29 -18.40
CA HIS A 26 2.86 -5.45 -18.46
C HIS A 26 3.35 -6.12 -17.17
N PHE A 27 4.08 -7.23 -17.30
CA PHE A 27 4.71 -7.97 -16.21
C PHE A 27 6.22 -7.84 -16.28
N GLU A 28 6.84 -7.55 -15.15
CA GLU A 28 8.29 -7.44 -15.03
C GLU A 28 8.82 -7.90 -13.68
N THR A 29 10.10 -8.26 -13.64
CA THR A 29 10.88 -8.45 -12.41
C THR A 29 11.61 -7.15 -12.10
N LEU A 30 11.28 -6.52 -10.96
CA LEU A 30 11.92 -5.27 -10.54
C LEU A 30 13.34 -5.50 -10.04
N LYS A 31 13.51 -6.54 -9.25
CA LYS A 31 14.77 -6.90 -8.61
C LYS A 31 14.77 -8.37 -8.23
N GLU A 32 15.92 -8.98 -8.23
CA GLU A 32 16.18 -10.29 -7.66
C GLU A 32 17.00 -10.13 -6.37
N ILE A 33 16.42 -10.52 -5.24
CA ILE A 33 17.06 -10.47 -3.94
C ILE A 33 17.73 -11.80 -3.66
N THR A 34 19.03 -11.79 -3.50
CA THR A 34 19.78 -12.98 -3.13
C THR A 34 19.84 -13.12 -1.60
N TYR A 35 19.32 -14.20 -1.07
CA TYR A 35 19.41 -14.52 0.35
C TYR A 35 20.01 -15.91 0.54
N LYS A 36 21.21 -15.99 1.12
CA LYS A 36 22.03 -17.20 1.14
C LYS A 36 22.29 -17.69 -0.29
N SER A 37 21.85 -18.89 -0.65
CA SER A 37 21.99 -19.47 -2.00
C SER A 37 20.70 -19.42 -2.82
N GLU A 38 19.65 -18.76 -2.32
CA GLU A 38 18.33 -18.69 -2.98
C GLU A 38 18.08 -17.29 -3.53
N VAL A 39 17.39 -17.23 -4.68
CA VAL A 39 17.00 -15.98 -5.34
C VAL A 39 15.50 -15.75 -5.17
N PHE A 40 15.13 -14.54 -4.75
CA PHE A 40 13.78 -14.11 -4.46
C PHE A 40 13.42 -12.90 -5.33
N PRO A 41 12.68 -13.07 -6.43
CA PRO A 41 12.29 -11.97 -7.29
C PRO A 41 11.19 -11.11 -6.66
N ILE A 42 11.24 -9.81 -6.94
CA ILE A 42 10.17 -8.85 -6.71
C ILE A 42 9.48 -8.60 -8.04
N PHE A 43 8.21 -8.94 -8.14
CA PHE A 43 7.43 -8.81 -9.36
C PHE A 43 6.53 -7.58 -9.34
N SER A 44 6.37 -6.97 -10.53
CA SER A 44 5.42 -5.88 -10.77
C SER A 44 4.50 -6.21 -11.94
N PHE A 45 3.25 -5.76 -11.82
CA PHE A 45 2.26 -5.78 -12.88
C PHE A 45 1.76 -4.35 -13.09
N THR A 46 1.80 -3.88 -14.33
CA THR A 46 1.25 -2.58 -14.71
C THR A 46 0.10 -2.81 -15.68
N ILE A 47 -1.08 -2.28 -15.35
CA ILE A 47 -2.33 -2.50 -16.09
C ILE A 47 -2.88 -1.14 -16.54
N GLY A 48 -3.34 -1.06 -17.78
CA GLY A 48 -4.08 0.07 -18.30
C GLY A 48 -3.23 1.09 -19.05
N SER A 49 -3.55 2.36 -18.87
CA SER A 49 -3.02 3.44 -19.72
C SER A 49 -1.51 3.55 -19.72
N LYS A 50 -0.96 3.76 -20.92
CA LYS A 50 0.46 4.06 -21.14
C LYS A 50 0.76 5.57 -21.10
N ASN A 51 -0.28 6.44 -21.09
CA ASN A 51 -0.08 7.89 -20.96
C ASN A 51 0.46 8.21 -19.56
N PRO A 52 1.66 8.82 -19.44
CA PRO A 52 2.28 9.05 -18.13
C PRO A 52 1.54 10.04 -17.23
N GLU A 53 0.68 10.90 -17.82
CA GLU A 53 -0.11 11.90 -17.06
C GLU A 53 -1.39 11.32 -16.47
N HIS A 54 -1.84 10.16 -16.93
CA HIS A 54 -3.08 9.58 -16.45
C HIS A 54 -2.97 9.20 -14.97
N PRO A 55 -4.10 9.32 -14.24
CA PRO A 55 -4.16 8.97 -12.82
C PRO A 55 -3.69 7.54 -12.56
N THR A 56 -2.94 7.36 -11.48
CA THR A 56 -2.30 6.07 -11.17
C THR A 56 -2.69 5.59 -9.77
N LEU A 57 -3.18 4.34 -9.69
CA LEU A 57 -3.27 3.58 -8.43
C LEU A 57 -2.01 2.71 -8.29
N PHE A 58 -1.23 2.93 -7.25
CA PHE A 58 -0.07 2.14 -6.91
C PHE A 58 -0.39 1.25 -5.71
N MET A 59 -0.36 -0.06 -5.88
CA MET A 59 -0.81 -1.03 -4.87
C MET A 59 0.32 -1.94 -4.46
N THR A 60 0.56 -2.04 -3.15
CA THR A 60 1.61 -2.88 -2.58
C THR A 60 1.08 -3.81 -1.50
N GLY A 61 1.84 -4.87 -1.26
CA GLY A 61 1.59 -5.77 -0.14
C GLY A 61 2.85 -6.50 0.29
N GLY A 62 2.83 -7.04 1.50
CA GLY A 62 3.92 -7.85 2.01
C GLY A 62 5.23 -7.11 2.21
N VAL A 63 5.20 -5.81 2.52
CA VAL A 63 6.35 -5.05 3.00
C VAL A 63 6.87 -5.65 4.30
N HIS A 64 5.97 -6.03 5.19
CA HIS A 64 6.31 -6.90 6.32
C HIS A 64 6.00 -8.36 5.97
N GLY A 65 7.03 -9.20 5.93
CA GLY A 65 6.87 -10.59 5.51
C GLY A 65 5.97 -11.45 6.40
N LEU A 66 5.81 -11.11 7.69
CA LEU A 66 4.86 -11.77 8.61
C LEU A 66 3.40 -11.46 8.29
N GLU A 67 3.11 -10.33 7.66
CA GLU A 67 1.77 -9.85 7.35
C GLU A 67 1.29 -10.42 6.02
N ARG A 68 1.28 -11.76 5.94
CA ARG A 68 1.02 -12.51 4.71
C ARG A 68 -0.33 -12.18 4.08
N VAL A 69 -1.31 -11.84 4.89
CA VAL A 69 -2.66 -11.46 4.42
C VAL A 69 -2.63 -10.22 3.52
N GLY A 70 -1.70 -9.27 3.75
CA GLY A 70 -1.52 -8.09 2.89
C GLY A 70 -1.07 -8.47 1.48
N ALA A 71 0.00 -9.27 1.36
CA ALA A 71 0.48 -9.77 0.07
C ALA A 71 -0.57 -10.64 -0.64
N GLN A 72 -1.28 -11.49 0.11
CA GLN A 72 -2.33 -12.34 -0.44
C GLN A 72 -3.57 -11.54 -0.89
N LEU A 73 -3.88 -10.43 -0.20
CA LEU A 73 -4.94 -9.52 -0.64
C LEU A 73 -4.54 -8.83 -1.95
N ALA A 74 -3.34 -8.26 -2.02
CA ALA A 74 -2.82 -7.64 -3.24
C ALA A 74 -2.85 -8.63 -4.42
N TRP A 75 -2.40 -9.86 -4.19
CA TRP A 75 -2.49 -10.96 -5.16
C TRP A 75 -3.93 -11.25 -5.59
N SER A 76 -4.87 -11.37 -4.64
CA SER A 76 -6.29 -11.66 -4.92
C SER A 76 -6.92 -10.58 -5.78
N LEU A 77 -6.65 -9.30 -5.48
CA LEU A 77 -7.17 -8.16 -6.24
C LEU A 77 -6.56 -8.09 -7.64
N LEU A 78 -5.25 -8.29 -7.76
CA LEU A 78 -4.55 -8.36 -9.05
C LEU A 78 -5.11 -9.49 -9.92
N LYS A 79 -5.20 -10.71 -9.38
CA LYS A 79 -5.73 -11.88 -10.09
C LYS A 79 -7.16 -11.64 -10.58
N THR A 80 -8.03 -11.13 -9.69
CA THR A 80 -9.42 -10.78 -10.04
C THR A 80 -9.45 -9.73 -11.16
N THR A 81 -8.59 -8.73 -11.12
CA THR A 81 -8.54 -7.69 -12.16
C THR A 81 -8.14 -8.30 -13.51
N ILE A 82 -7.09 -9.11 -13.55
CA ILE A 82 -6.63 -9.75 -14.79
C ILE A 82 -7.70 -10.71 -15.35
N ASP A 83 -8.35 -11.50 -14.49
CA ASP A 83 -9.43 -12.40 -14.93
C ASP A 83 -10.64 -11.62 -15.48
N ARG A 84 -10.96 -10.45 -14.92
CA ARG A 84 -12.04 -9.59 -15.40
C ARG A 84 -11.69 -8.89 -16.71
N LEU A 85 -10.44 -8.55 -16.95
CA LEU A 85 -10.02 -7.90 -18.20
C LEU A 85 -10.36 -8.72 -19.45
N VAL A 86 -10.54 -10.03 -19.33
CA VAL A 86 -10.87 -10.91 -20.45
C VAL A 86 -12.31 -10.68 -20.96
N TRP A 87 -13.24 -10.29 -20.09
CA TRP A 87 -14.68 -10.24 -20.42
C TRP A 87 -15.39 -8.94 -20.00
N ASP A 88 -14.86 -8.21 -19.00
CA ASP A 88 -15.51 -7.02 -18.43
C ASP A 88 -15.16 -5.76 -19.23
N GLN A 89 -16.03 -5.42 -20.18
CA GLN A 89 -15.86 -4.25 -21.04
C GLN A 89 -15.80 -2.92 -20.25
N SER A 90 -16.57 -2.83 -19.15
CA SER A 90 -16.56 -1.62 -18.31
C SER A 90 -15.20 -1.42 -17.63
N LEU A 91 -14.59 -2.51 -17.19
CA LEU A 91 -13.25 -2.49 -16.62
C LEU A 91 -12.18 -2.17 -17.67
N GLN A 92 -12.29 -2.74 -18.87
CA GLN A 92 -11.40 -2.41 -20.00
C GLN A 92 -11.46 -0.92 -20.35
N GLU A 93 -12.68 -0.35 -20.41
CA GLU A 93 -12.87 1.08 -20.69
C GLU A 93 -12.31 1.98 -19.59
N LEU A 94 -12.47 1.57 -18.32
CA LEU A 94 -11.89 2.27 -17.18
C LEU A 94 -10.36 2.36 -17.30
N PHE A 95 -9.69 1.26 -17.65
CA PHE A 95 -8.23 1.21 -17.76
C PHE A 95 -7.65 1.92 -18.99
N LYS A 96 -8.45 2.38 -19.94
CA LYS A 96 -7.96 3.30 -20.98
C LYS A 96 -7.51 4.66 -20.42
N ASN A 97 -8.06 5.06 -19.28
CA ASN A 97 -7.89 6.40 -18.71
C ASN A 97 -7.20 6.43 -17.34
N ILE A 98 -6.92 5.29 -16.76
CA ILE A 98 -6.16 5.16 -15.51
C ILE A 98 -5.09 4.09 -15.66
N ARG A 99 -4.14 4.10 -14.73
CA ARG A 99 -3.10 3.08 -14.59
C ARG A 99 -3.21 2.43 -13.21
N LEU A 100 -3.05 1.12 -13.19
CA LEU A 100 -2.85 0.35 -11.96
C LEU A 100 -1.45 -0.26 -11.99
N VAL A 101 -0.66 -0.01 -10.97
CA VAL A 101 0.64 -0.65 -10.74
C VAL A 101 0.55 -1.49 -9.48
N VAL A 102 0.91 -2.75 -9.55
CA VAL A 102 0.83 -3.67 -8.42
C VAL A 102 2.18 -4.32 -8.15
N VAL A 103 2.67 -4.19 -6.94
CA VAL A 103 3.82 -4.95 -6.40
C VAL A 103 3.30 -5.82 -5.25
N PRO A 104 2.80 -7.03 -5.56
CA PRO A 104 2.03 -7.81 -4.59
C PRO A 104 2.83 -8.34 -3.41
N LEU A 105 4.16 -8.42 -3.56
CA LEU A 105 5.08 -8.92 -2.54
C LEU A 105 6.39 -8.15 -2.60
N VAL A 106 6.51 -7.12 -1.75
CA VAL A 106 7.70 -6.25 -1.69
C VAL A 106 8.87 -6.95 -0.99
N ASN A 107 8.59 -7.72 0.07
CA ASN A 107 9.60 -8.41 0.89
C ASN A 107 9.49 -9.95 0.76
N PRO A 108 9.97 -10.52 -0.34
CA PRO A 108 9.84 -11.95 -0.57
C PRO A 108 10.65 -12.80 0.41
N VAL A 109 11.82 -12.32 0.84
CA VAL A 109 12.66 -13.04 1.83
C VAL A 109 11.98 -13.08 3.19
N GLY A 110 11.48 -11.94 3.69
CA GLY A 110 10.73 -11.88 4.94
C GLY A 110 9.47 -12.75 4.91
N TYR A 111 8.74 -12.75 3.80
CA TYR A 111 7.56 -13.59 3.58
C TYR A 111 7.90 -15.08 3.66
N TYR A 112 8.98 -15.50 3.00
CA TYR A 112 9.47 -16.88 3.01
C TYR A 112 9.97 -17.32 4.39
N LYS A 113 10.72 -16.43 5.09
CA LYS A 113 11.30 -16.70 6.41
C LYS A 113 10.35 -16.45 7.59
N PHE A 114 9.12 -16.01 7.33
CA PHE A 114 8.15 -15.64 8.38
C PHE A 114 8.72 -14.60 9.35
N LYS A 115 9.38 -13.56 8.79
CA LYS A 115 9.92 -12.42 9.52
C LYS A 115 9.19 -11.13 9.13
N ARG A 116 9.12 -10.17 10.04
CA ARG A 116 8.67 -8.81 9.75
C ARG A 116 9.65 -8.11 8.80
N SER A 117 10.93 -8.17 9.15
CA SER A 117 12.06 -7.58 8.44
C SER A 117 12.41 -8.32 7.14
N ASN A 118 13.27 -7.71 6.33
CA ASN A 118 13.84 -8.32 5.14
C ASN A 118 15.00 -9.31 5.47
N GLY A 119 15.76 -9.69 4.45
CA GLY A 119 16.91 -10.60 4.57
C GLY A 119 18.04 -10.07 5.44
N ASN A 120 18.19 -8.74 5.53
CA ASN A 120 19.19 -8.02 6.31
C ASN A 120 18.73 -7.67 7.73
N ASP A 121 17.57 -8.18 8.16
CA ASP A 121 16.88 -7.86 9.40
C ASP A 121 16.40 -6.39 9.51
N VAL A 122 16.25 -5.68 8.38
CA VAL A 122 15.75 -4.31 8.30
C VAL A 122 14.23 -4.28 8.16
N ASP A 123 13.56 -3.42 8.93
CA ASP A 123 12.14 -3.10 8.78
C ASP A 123 11.97 -2.12 7.61
N LEU A 124 11.47 -2.61 6.48
CA LEU A 124 11.35 -1.83 5.24
C LEU A 124 10.46 -0.59 5.38
N MET A 125 9.43 -0.63 6.26
CA MET A 125 8.60 0.55 6.55
C MET A 125 9.30 1.59 7.44
N ARG A 126 10.49 1.31 7.92
CA ARG A 126 11.32 2.20 8.74
C ARG A 126 12.62 2.60 8.04
N ASN A 127 12.79 2.19 6.79
CA ASN A 127 14.06 2.27 6.06
C ASN A 127 14.12 3.46 5.09
N SER A 128 13.59 4.62 5.46
CA SER A 128 13.76 5.86 4.69
C SER A 128 14.55 6.91 5.48
N PRO A 129 15.02 7.98 4.84
CA PRO A 129 15.74 9.05 5.52
C PRO A 129 14.85 10.00 6.33
N VAL A 130 13.52 9.83 6.31
CA VAL A 130 12.57 10.70 7.02
C VAL A 130 12.68 10.47 8.51
N ILE A 131 12.92 11.54 9.26
CA ILE A 131 13.10 11.49 10.72
C ILE A 131 12.16 12.50 11.38
N SER A 132 11.44 12.04 12.40
CA SER A 132 10.60 12.89 13.23
C SER A 132 11.44 13.86 14.06
N LYS A 133 11.01 15.11 14.13
CA LYS A 133 11.52 16.10 15.08
C LYS A 133 10.81 16.02 16.43
N GLU A 134 9.73 15.29 16.50
CA GLU A 134 8.92 15.07 17.70
C GLU A 134 9.36 13.78 18.43
N LYS A 135 8.92 13.65 19.68
CA LYS A 135 9.20 12.44 20.47
C LYS A 135 8.44 11.25 19.89
N ILE A 136 9.18 10.23 19.50
CA ILE A 136 8.64 8.96 19.02
C ILE A 136 8.64 7.90 20.13
N PRO A 137 7.76 6.87 20.05
CA PRO A 137 7.78 5.73 20.95
C PRO A 137 9.12 4.98 20.86
N PHE A 138 9.72 4.68 22.01
CA PHE A 138 10.98 3.94 22.07
C PHE A 138 10.85 2.58 21.35
N LEU A 139 11.82 2.21 20.55
CA LEU A 139 11.87 1.07 19.64
C LEU A 139 10.79 1.11 18.56
N LEU A 140 9.50 1.11 18.90
CA LEU A 140 8.36 1.02 17.98
C LEU A 140 8.41 2.09 16.86
N GLY A 141 8.86 3.30 17.20
CA GLY A 141 9.05 4.39 16.24
C GLY A 141 10.19 4.20 15.26
N GLY A 142 10.94 3.11 15.36
CA GLY A 142 12.14 2.83 14.56
C GLY A 142 13.44 3.07 15.35
N GLN A 143 14.42 2.19 15.16
CA GLN A 143 15.69 2.23 15.90
C GLN A 143 16.88 1.82 15.02
N ARG A 144 18.07 2.34 15.38
CA ARG A 144 19.37 1.95 14.79
C ARG A 144 20.33 1.36 15.82
N ILE A 145 19.81 0.87 16.96
CA ILE A 145 20.61 0.29 18.06
C ILE A 145 21.14 -1.09 17.67
N SER A 146 20.29 -1.95 17.15
CA SER A 146 20.65 -3.31 16.76
C SER A 146 19.67 -3.93 15.79
N LYS A 147 20.19 -4.63 14.77
CA LYS A 147 19.41 -5.46 13.85
C LYS A 147 18.73 -6.67 14.50
N ARG A 148 19.11 -7.03 15.73
CA ARG A 148 18.47 -8.12 16.50
C ARG A 148 17.17 -7.66 17.16
N LEU A 149 16.95 -6.36 17.27
CA LEU A 149 15.73 -5.78 17.82
C LEU A 149 14.75 -5.46 16.69
N ALA A 150 13.46 -5.52 17.00
CA ALA A 150 12.40 -5.14 16.05
C ALA A 150 12.52 -3.67 15.64
N TRP A 151 11.93 -3.34 14.48
CA TRP A 151 11.88 -1.99 13.91
C TRP A 151 13.27 -1.38 13.60
N TYR A 152 14.26 -2.23 13.26
CA TYR A 152 15.58 -1.76 12.85
C TYR A 152 15.49 -1.07 11.47
N GLN A 153 16.00 0.17 11.40
CA GLN A 153 15.90 1.03 10.22
C GLN A 153 16.97 0.77 9.15
N GLY A 154 17.93 -0.13 9.39
CA GLY A 154 19.07 -0.31 8.52
C GLY A 154 20.16 0.75 8.75
N VAL A 155 21.07 0.84 7.78
CA VAL A 155 22.12 1.85 7.75
C VAL A 155 21.51 3.21 7.44
N LYS A 156 22.02 4.25 8.10
CA LYS A 156 21.52 5.60 7.89
C LYS A 156 21.69 6.03 6.43
N ASP A 157 20.64 6.64 5.87
CA ASP A 157 20.57 7.19 4.51
C ASP A 157 20.81 6.15 3.38
N ILE A 158 20.69 4.85 3.70
CA ILE A 158 20.77 3.76 2.72
C ILE A 158 19.43 3.03 2.70
N LEU A 159 18.78 3.04 1.54
CA LEU A 159 17.61 2.19 1.28
C LEU A 159 18.03 0.75 1.01
N GLU A 160 17.31 -0.20 1.55
CA GLU A 160 17.44 -1.63 1.19
C GLU A 160 17.06 -1.86 -0.28
N GLU A 161 17.58 -2.93 -0.89
CA GLU A 161 17.37 -3.22 -2.31
C GLU A 161 15.88 -3.32 -2.68
N GLU A 162 15.04 -3.85 -1.80
CA GLU A 162 13.60 -3.91 -1.94
C GLU A 162 12.97 -2.51 -2.06
N ASN A 163 13.37 -1.60 -1.17
CA ASN A 163 12.89 -0.22 -1.18
C ASN A 163 13.45 0.59 -2.35
N GLN A 164 14.69 0.34 -2.79
CA GLN A 164 15.24 0.94 -3.99
C GLN A 164 14.44 0.52 -5.23
N ALA A 165 14.11 -0.76 -5.35
CA ALA A 165 13.32 -1.28 -6.45
C ALA A 165 11.89 -0.70 -6.44
N LEU A 166 11.28 -0.61 -5.26
CA LEU A 166 9.95 -0.02 -5.08
C LEU A 166 9.96 1.48 -5.44
N TYR A 167 10.95 2.23 -4.97
CA TYR A 167 11.16 3.65 -5.28
C TYR A 167 11.28 3.86 -6.80
N ALA A 168 12.20 3.13 -7.44
CA ALA A 168 12.42 3.24 -8.88
C ALA A 168 11.12 2.98 -9.66
N LYS A 169 10.38 1.92 -9.31
CA LYS A 169 9.12 1.57 -9.97
C LYS A 169 8.03 2.61 -9.73
N PHE A 170 7.93 3.13 -8.49
CA PHE A 170 6.96 4.17 -8.16
C PHE A 170 7.20 5.44 -9.00
N PHE A 171 8.41 5.98 -8.99
CA PHE A 171 8.71 7.21 -9.72
C PHE A 171 8.68 7.01 -11.24
N GLN A 172 9.15 5.87 -11.76
CA GLN A 172 8.98 5.52 -13.16
C GLN A 172 7.52 5.59 -13.60
N SER A 173 6.60 5.10 -12.75
CA SER A 173 5.19 4.99 -13.09
C SER A 173 4.38 6.28 -12.82
N CYS A 174 4.79 7.09 -11.83
CA CYS A 174 3.92 8.11 -11.24
C CYS A 174 4.41 9.55 -11.40
N HIS A 175 5.70 9.80 -11.73
CA HIS A 175 6.29 11.15 -11.69
C HIS A 175 5.61 12.21 -12.56
N LYS A 176 4.84 11.80 -13.58
CA LYS A 176 4.05 12.71 -14.45
C LYS A 176 2.55 12.60 -14.22
N SER A 177 2.08 11.70 -13.35
CA SER A 177 0.65 11.55 -13.09
C SER A 177 0.10 12.77 -12.35
N LYS A 178 -1.06 13.25 -12.78
CA LYS A 178 -1.75 14.40 -12.15
C LYS A 178 -2.39 14.04 -10.81
N CYS A 179 -2.85 12.79 -10.69
CA CYS A 179 -3.45 12.27 -9.46
C CYS A 179 -2.93 10.86 -9.17
N ILE A 180 -2.45 10.65 -7.95
CA ILE A 180 -1.85 9.39 -7.54
C ILE A 180 -2.52 8.96 -6.24
N LEU A 181 -3.05 7.74 -6.24
CA LEU A 181 -3.38 7.01 -5.02
C LEU A 181 -2.37 5.89 -4.85
N ALA A 182 -1.78 5.76 -3.68
CA ALA A 182 -1.09 4.53 -3.32
C ALA A 182 -1.87 3.83 -2.21
N ILE A 183 -1.85 2.49 -2.20
CA ILE A 183 -2.39 1.72 -1.09
C ILE A 183 -1.45 0.57 -0.75
N ASP A 184 -1.03 0.52 0.51
CA ASP A 184 -0.19 -0.53 1.05
C ASP A 184 -0.98 -1.38 2.05
N PHE A 185 -0.92 -2.70 1.91
CA PHE A 185 -1.73 -3.63 2.69
C PHE A 185 -0.95 -4.19 3.87
N HIS A 186 -1.36 -3.80 5.08
CA HIS A 186 -0.79 -4.20 6.36
C HIS A 186 -1.80 -4.90 7.26
N SER A 187 -1.27 -5.49 8.32
CA SER A 187 -2.04 -6.09 9.41
C SER A 187 -1.18 -6.16 10.67
N GLY A 188 -1.83 -6.20 11.84
CA GLY A 188 -1.09 -6.32 13.11
C GLY A 188 -1.56 -5.34 14.17
N PHE A 189 -2.37 -4.36 13.80
CA PHE A 189 -2.76 -3.28 14.70
C PHE A 189 -4.27 -3.22 14.94
N GLY A 190 -4.66 -3.36 16.22
CA GLY A 190 -5.99 -3.05 16.69
C GLY A 190 -7.12 -4.00 16.25
N MET A 191 -8.34 -3.60 16.57
CA MET A 191 -9.57 -4.39 16.39
C MET A 191 -10.38 -3.99 15.16
N LYS A 192 -10.14 -2.79 14.62
CA LYS A 192 -10.85 -2.21 13.48
C LYS A 192 -9.89 -2.05 12.32
N ASP A 193 -10.40 -2.23 11.11
CA ASP A 193 -9.65 -1.90 9.91
C ASP A 193 -9.50 -0.38 9.82
N ARG A 194 -8.28 0.09 9.54
CA ARG A 194 -7.95 1.51 9.40
C ARG A 194 -7.40 1.79 8.02
N ILE A 195 -7.71 2.96 7.52
CA ILE A 195 -7.01 3.57 6.38
C ILE A 195 -6.25 4.75 6.94
N TRP A 196 -4.94 4.62 7.02
CA TRP A 196 -4.05 5.68 7.42
C TRP A 196 -3.55 6.46 6.20
N PHE A 197 -3.41 7.77 6.38
CA PHE A 197 -2.77 8.67 5.42
C PHE A 197 -1.67 9.47 6.14
N PRO A 198 -0.75 10.16 5.43
CA PRO A 198 0.32 10.93 6.05
C PRO A 198 -0.19 12.04 6.98
N TYR A 199 0.65 12.49 7.89
CA TYR A 199 2.04 12.09 8.05
C TYR A 199 2.18 11.05 9.17
N SER A 200 3.25 10.27 9.13
CA SER A 200 3.63 9.37 10.21
C SER A 200 4.75 9.94 11.09
N TYR A 201 5.57 10.88 10.55
CA TYR A 201 6.75 11.44 11.24
C TYR A 201 6.44 12.76 11.99
N THR A 202 5.30 13.37 11.77
CA THR A 202 4.88 14.63 12.41
C THR A 202 3.37 14.67 12.64
N ARG A 203 2.94 15.52 13.62
CA ARG A 203 1.52 15.82 13.85
C ARG A 203 1.02 16.99 13.03
N GLU A 204 1.89 17.64 12.25
CA GLU A 204 1.47 18.68 11.33
C GLU A 204 0.40 18.16 10.35
N PRO A 205 -0.56 18.99 9.98
CA PRO A 205 -1.57 18.61 9.01
C PRO A 205 -0.95 18.16 7.68
N PHE A 206 -1.55 17.13 7.08
CA PHE A 206 -1.16 16.66 5.76
C PHE A 206 -1.42 17.73 4.69
N ASP A 207 -0.52 17.91 3.75
CA ASP A 207 -0.64 18.96 2.72
C ASP A 207 -1.94 18.88 1.90
N HIS A 208 -2.45 17.66 1.69
CA HIS A 208 -3.68 17.41 0.95
C HIS A 208 -4.90 17.13 1.86
N VAL A 209 -5.03 17.87 2.99
CA VAL A 209 -6.17 17.70 3.92
C VAL A 209 -7.51 17.94 3.22
N ALA A 210 -7.61 18.93 2.33
CA ALA A 210 -8.85 19.21 1.61
C ALA A 210 -9.22 18.05 0.69
N GLU A 211 -8.27 17.56 -0.09
CA GLU A 211 -8.44 16.50 -1.07
C GLU A 211 -8.77 15.16 -0.39
N ILE A 212 -8.04 14.79 0.69
CA ILE A 212 -8.35 13.55 1.43
C ILE A 212 -9.69 13.65 2.18
N ASN A 213 -10.11 14.85 2.61
CA ASN A 213 -11.43 15.03 3.20
C ASN A 213 -12.53 14.87 2.15
N ALA A 214 -12.37 15.47 0.96
CA ALA A 214 -13.32 15.30 -0.14
C ALA A 214 -13.42 13.83 -0.59
N PHE A 215 -12.28 13.16 -0.75
CA PHE A 215 -12.22 11.73 -1.08
C PHE A 215 -12.91 10.86 -0.01
N THR A 216 -12.68 11.16 1.27
CA THR A 216 -13.28 10.42 2.39
C THR A 216 -14.79 10.64 2.46
N SER A 217 -15.25 11.89 2.29
CA SER A 217 -16.68 12.21 2.25
C SER A 217 -17.38 11.47 1.11
N LEU A 218 -16.79 11.48 -0.09
CA LEU A 218 -17.31 10.72 -1.23
C LEU A 218 -17.43 9.23 -0.92
N PHE A 219 -16.43 8.65 -0.24
CA PHE A 219 -16.46 7.24 0.14
C PHE A 219 -17.56 6.96 1.19
N GLU A 220 -17.68 7.79 2.22
CA GLU A 220 -18.66 7.64 3.30
C GLU A 220 -20.10 7.83 2.81
N GLU A 221 -20.34 8.78 1.91
CA GLU A 221 -21.65 9.03 1.29
C GLU A 221 -22.09 7.87 0.38
N THR A 222 -21.16 7.31 -0.39
CA THR A 222 -21.47 6.20 -1.31
C THR A 222 -21.48 4.84 -0.63
N HIS A 223 -20.78 4.68 0.49
CA HIS A 223 -20.65 3.43 1.23
C HIS A 223 -20.83 3.66 2.75
N PRO A 224 -22.00 4.12 3.22
CA PRO A 224 -22.21 4.56 4.61
C PRO A 224 -21.98 3.44 5.65
N TYR A 225 -22.03 2.17 5.23
CA TYR A 225 -21.82 1.01 6.13
C TYR A 225 -20.41 0.40 5.99
N HIS A 226 -19.45 1.15 5.47
CA HIS A 226 -18.07 0.68 5.43
C HIS A 226 -17.50 0.50 6.85
N ILE A 227 -16.41 -0.28 6.95
CA ILE A 227 -15.86 -0.70 8.25
C ILE A 227 -14.60 0.09 8.65
N TYR A 228 -14.12 0.96 7.79
CA TYR A 228 -12.81 1.60 7.96
C TYR A 228 -12.89 2.84 8.86
N LYS A 229 -11.87 3.01 9.71
CA LYS A 229 -11.56 4.28 10.34
C LYS A 229 -10.49 4.97 9.50
N ILE A 230 -10.80 6.13 8.94
CA ILE A 230 -9.89 6.91 8.09
C ILE A 230 -9.33 8.05 8.92
N GLU A 231 -8.01 8.08 9.09
CA GLU A 231 -7.33 9.05 9.96
C GLU A 231 -5.85 9.20 9.61
N PRO A 232 -5.18 10.32 10.00
CA PRO A 232 -3.73 10.43 9.88
C PRO A 232 -3.03 9.34 10.70
N GLN A 233 -1.93 8.79 10.16
CA GLN A 233 -1.09 7.82 10.88
C GLN A 233 -0.59 8.37 12.22
N SER A 234 -0.26 9.66 12.28
CA SER A 234 0.23 10.35 13.48
C SER A 234 -0.73 10.31 14.67
N LYS A 235 -2.04 10.09 14.45
CA LYS A 235 -3.00 9.82 15.54
C LYS A 235 -2.78 8.47 16.24
N GLY A 236 -2.19 7.51 15.55
CA GLY A 236 -1.81 6.24 16.15
C GLY A 236 -0.53 6.37 16.97
N TYR A 237 0.55 6.66 16.29
CA TYR A 237 1.88 6.91 16.86
C TYR A 237 2.79 7.50 15.79
N LEU A 238 3.81 8.26 16.24
CA LEU A 238 4.83 8.78 15.35
C LEU A 238 5.94 7.76 15.15
N LEU A 239 6.59 7.82 13.98
CA LEU A 239 7.69 6.94 13.64
C LEU A 239 8.72 7.62 12.73
N ASN A 240 9.90 7.03 12.67
CA ASN A 240 10.95 7.41 11.72
C ASN A 240 10.97 6.45 10.54
N GLY A 241 11.41 6.95 9.41
CA GLY A 241 11.77 6.14 8.27
C GLY A 241 10.60 5.62 7.45
N ASP A 242 9.40 6.20 7.58
CA ASP A 242 8.25 5.79 6.77
C ASP A 242 8.54 5.96 5.28
N ILE A 243 8.33 4.89 4.52
CA ILE A 243 8.63 4.88 3.09
C ILE A 243 7.62 5.69 2.28
N TRP A 244 6.35 5.73 2.72
CA TRP A 244 5.31 6.49 2.02
C TRP A 244 5.38 7.98 2.28
N ASP A 245 5.76 8.40 3.51
CA ASP A 245 6.11 9.80 3.78
C ASP A 245 7.31 10.24 2.93
N TYR A 246 8.32 9.37 2.79
CA TYR A 246 9.47 9.66 1.93
C TYR A 246 9.07 9.82 0.47
N PHE A 247 8.27 8.91 -0.07
CA PHE A 247 7.80 9.00 -1.45
C PHE A 247 6.94 10.25 -1.68
N PHE A 248 6.12 10.62 -0.69
CA PHE A 248 5.33 11.84 -0.74
C PHE A 248 6.22 13.09 -0.82
N LEU A 249 7.20 13.19 0.07
CA LEU A 249 8.12 14.33 0.10
C LEU A 249 8.97 14.45 -1.17
N GLU A 250 9.41 13.33 -1.73
CA GLU A 250 10.14 13.31 -3.00
C GLU A 250 9.22 13.67 -4.19
N MET A 251 7.98 13.14 -4.23
CA MET A 251 7.01 13.49 -5.27
C MET A 251 6.69 14.98 -5.27
N LYS A 252 6.54 15.58 -4.09
CA LYS A 252 6.32 17.03 -3.94
C LYS A 252 7.44 17.88 -4.54
N LYS A 253 8.69 17.38 -4.56
CA LYS A 253 9.82 18.05 -5.22
C LYS A 253 9.81 17.88 -6.75
N ILE A 254 9.41 16.69 -7.22
CA ILE A 254 9.47 16.32 -8.65
C ILE A 254 8.25 16.82 -9.41
N ASN A 255 7.06 16.71 -8.81
CA ASN A 255 5.78 17.11 -9.40
C ASN A 255 4.89 17.77 -8.33
N PRO A 256 5.15 19.04 -7.98
CA PRO A 256 4.46 19.74 -6.90
C PRO A 256 2.96 19.94 -7.14
N ASP A 257 2.51 19.91 -8.40
CA ASP A 257 1.12 20.09 -8.78
C ASP A 257 0.29 18.80 -8.73
N ALA A 258 0.95 17.64 -8.54
CA ALA A 258 0.26 16.37 -8.44
C ALA A 258 -0.43 16.21 -7.07
N VAL A 259 -1.67 15.78 -7.09
CA VAL A 259 -2.31 15.28 -5.87
C VAL A 259 -1.89 13.86 -5.64
N PHE A 260 -1.04 13.63 -4.62
CA PHE A 260 -0.60 12.31 -4.22
C PHE A 260 -1.08 11.98 -2.81
N ILE A 261 -1.90 10.94 -2.68
CA ILE A 261 -2.43 10.45 -1.40
C ILE A 261 -1.97 9.00 -1.19
N PRO A 262 -0.89 8.78 -0.43
CA PRO A 262 -0.54 7.45 0.02
C PRO A 262 -1.46 7.01 1.16
N LEU A 263 -2.00 5.81 1.05
CA LEU A 263 -2.88 5.18 2.01
C LEU A 263 -2.25 3.88 2.52
N THR A 264 -2.40 3.62 3.80
CA THR A 264 -2.05 2.34 4.41
C THR A 264 -3.33 1.68 4.94
N LEU A 265 -3.70 0.53 4.37
CA LEU A 265 -4.77 -0.29 4.93
C LEU A 265 -4.21 -1.17 6.03
N GLU A 266 -4.51 -0.84 7.28
CA GLU A 266 -4.15 -1.63 8.45
C GLU A 266 -5.34 -2.50 8.86
N MET A 267 -5.29 -3.79 8.51
CA MET A 267 -6.35 -4.75 8.83
C MET A 267 -6.35 -5.09 10.32
N GLY A 268 -7.49 -4.91 10.99
CA GLY A 268 -7.69 -5.09 12.43
C GLY A 268 -7.54 -6.55 12.88
N SER A 269 -6.30 -7.02 12.94
CA SER A 269 -5.94 -8.42 13.17
C SER A 269 -6.27 -8.93 14.57
N TRP A 270 -6.34 -8.07 15.59
CA TRP A 270 -6.67 -8.47 16.96
C TRP A 270 -8.09 -9.03 17.08
N THR A 271 -8.98 -8.67 16.15
CA THR A 271 -10.29 -9.32 16.02
C THR A 271 -10.18 -10.82 15.75
N TRP A 272 -9.18 -11.22 14.95
CA TRP A 272 -8.92 -12.64 14.66
C TRP A 272 -8.39 -13.37 15.88
N VAL A 273 -7.47 -12.73 16.62
CA VAL A 273 -6.92 -13.24 17.88
C VAL A 273 -8.03 -13.40 18.92
N ARG A 274 -8.87 -12.37 19.12
CA ARG A 274 -10.00 -12.43 20.06
C ARG A 274 -10.95 -13.61 19.77
N LYS A 275 -11.20 -13.89 18.50
CA LYS A 275 -12.09 -14.99 18.07
C LYS A 275 -11.41 -16.37 18.09
N ASN A 276 -10.10 -16.43 18.19
CA ASN A 276 -9.30 -17.65 18.24
C ASN A 276 -7.99 -17.39 19.00
N PRO A 277 -8.00 -17.32 20.34
CA PRO A 277 -6.83 -16.99 21.14
C PRO A 277 -5.65 -17.94 20.92
N TRP A 278 -5.92 -19.20 20.58
CA TRP A 278 -4.88 -20.20 20.33
C TRP A 278 -3.91 -19.81 19.19
N GLN A 279 -4.32 -18.92 18.29
CA GLN A 279 -3.43 -18.44 17.24
C GLN A 279 -2.28 -17.57 17.75
N LEU A 280 -2.31 -17.08 19.00
CA LEU A 280 -1.18 -16.38 19.64
C LEU A 280 0.07 -17.24 19.75
N PHE A 281 -0.09 -18.55 19.85
CA PHE A 281 1.03 -19.52 19.90
C PHE A 281 1.65 -19.77 18.52
N SER A 282 1.09 -19.21 17.45
CA SER A 282 1.69 -19.24 16.10
C SER A 282 2.44 -17.95 15.82
N LYS A 283 3.63 -18.04 15.22
CA LYS A 283 4.44 -16.88 14.79
C LYS A 283 3.68 -15.90 13.89
N GLN A 284 2.66 -16.38 13.18
CA GLN A 284 1.87 -15.61 12.24
C GLN A 284 0.51 -15.18 12.78
N GLY A 285 0.08 -15.74 13.90
CA GLY A 285 -1.30 -15.66 14.36
C GLY A 285 -1.75 -14.26 14.77
N ILE A 286 -0.82 -13.40 15.21
CA ILE A 286 -1.12 -12.00 15.53
C ILE A 286 -1.47 -11.21 14.26
N PHE A 287 -0.86 -11.57 13.14
CA PHE A 287 -0.91 -10.80 11.89
C PHE A 287 -1.90 -11.37 10.87
N ASN A 288 -2.31 -12.65 10.99
CA ASN A 288 -3.05 -13.30 9.91
C ASN A 288 -4.31 -14.01 10.39
N PRO A 289 -5.36 -14.08 9.55
CA PRO A 289 -6.54 -14.91 9.82
C PRO A 289 -6.21 -16.38 9.55
N MET A 290 -5.95 -17.14 10.62
CA MET A 290 -5.52 -18.55 10.52
C MET A 290 -6.61 -19.53 10.05
N LYS A 291 -7.87 -19.10 9.98
CA LYS A 291 -9.00 -19.91 9.49
C LYS A 291 -9.36 -19.52 8.06
N VAL A 292 -9.45 -20.50 7.16
CA VAL A 292 -9.69 -20.31 5.73
C VAL A 292 -10.94 -19.44 5.45
N HIS A 293 -12.05 -19.67 6.15
CA HIS A 293 -13.26 -18.88 5.95
C HIS A 293 -13.09 -17.42 6.35
N ARG A 294 -12.23 -17.11 7.35
CA ARG A 294 -11.90 -15.73 7.75
C ARG A 294 -11.02 -15.05 6.69
N LEU A 295 -10.05 -15.77 6.16
CA LEU A 295 -9.20 -15.29 5.07
C LEU A 295 -10.07 -14.92 3.85
N LYS A 296 -10.95 -15.83 3.40
CA LYS A 296 -11.89 -15.57 2.31
C LYS A 296 -12.82 -14.38 2.59
N ARG A 297 -13.26 -14.21 3.85
CA ARG A 297 -14.08 -13.06 4.26
C ARG A 297 -13.29 -11.75 4.21
N THR A 298 -12.02 -11.78 4.62
CA THR A 298 -11.12 -10.62 4.53
C THR A 298 -10.98 -10.16 3.08
N TYR A 299 -10.68 -11.06 2.14
CA TYR A 299 -10.57 -10.69 0.73
C TYR A 299 -11.85 -10.06 0.21
N ARG A 300 -13.01 -10.73 0.37
CA ARG A 300 -14.30 -10.21 -0.10
C ARG A 300 -14.63 -8.82 0.46
N ARG A 301 -14.26 -8.55 1.71
CA ARG A 301 -14.55 -7.29 2.39
C ARG A 301 -13.83 -6.10 1.75
N HIS A 302 -12.59 -6.31 1.30
CA HIS A 302 -11.77 -5.25 0.74
C HIS A 302 -11.97 -5.02 -0.76
N HIS A 303 -12.73 -5.86 -1.45
CA HIS A 303 -13.13 -5.63 -2.84
C HIS A 303 -13.93 -4.33 -3.01
N LEU A 304 -14.78 -3.99 -2.03
CA LEU A 304 -15.55 -2.75 -2.04
C LEU A 304 -14.62 -1.52 -2.06
N LEU A 305 -13.61 -1.51 -1.19
CA LEU A 305 -12.62 -0.42 -1.17
C LEU A 305 -11.85 -0.36 -2.49
N TYR A 306 -11.40 -1.50 -3.00
CA TYR A 306 -10.65 -1.57 -4.24
C TYR A 306 -11.46 -1.04 -5.45
N ASP A 307 -12.71 -1.46 -5.58
CA ASP A 307 -13.60 -0.98 -6.64
C ASP A 307 -13.85 0.54 -6.53
N PHE A 308 -14.03 1.04 -5.31
CA PHE A 308 -14.13 2.48 -5.05
C PHE A 308 -12.85 3.21 -5.45
N LEU A 309 -11.66 2.73 -5.06
CA LEU A 309 -10.37 3.36 -5.40
C LEU A 309 -10.19 3.51 -6.92
N LEU A 310 -10.53 2.48 -7.70
CA LEU A 310 -10.43 2.54 -9.16
C LEU A 310 -11.39 3.57 -9.75
N LYS A 311 -12.64 3.62 -9.29
CA LYS A 311 -13.68 4.56 -9.76
C LYS A 311 -13.39 5.99 -9.32
N ALA A 312 -12.99 6.19 -8.07
CA ALA A 312 -12.60 7.48 -7.54
C ALA A 312 -11.38 8.05 -8.29
N LEU A 313 -10.41 7.19 -8.60
CA LEU A 313 -9.25 7.58 -9.41
C LEU A 313 -9.66 7.99 -10.83
N ARG A 314 -10.55 7.24 -11.48
CA ARG A 314 -11.08 7.60 -12.81
C ARG A 314 -11.82 8.94 -12.80
N SER A 315 -12.46 9.25 -11.69
CA SER A 315 -13.23 10.47 -11.45
C SER A 315 -12.50 11.44 -10.52
N HIS A 316 -11.17 11.46 -10.57
CA HIS A 316 -10.34 12.21 -9.61
C HIS A 316 -10.69 13.68 -9.52
N SER A 317 -11.09 14.32 -10.63
CA SER A 317 -11.46 15.74 -10.64
C SER A 317 -12.57 16.12 -9.64
N VAL A 318 -13.42 15.16 -9.26
CA VAL A 318 -14.50 15.40 -8.28
C VAL A 318 -13.97 15.72 -6.88
N TRP A 319 -12.80 15.19 -6.52
CA TRP A 319 -12.26 15.28 -5.15
C TRP A 319 -10.81 15.82 -5.10
N SER A 320 -10.08 15.87 -6.21
CA SER A 320 -8.71 16.37 -6.25
C SER A 320 -8.56 17.71 -6.95
N ASP A 321 -9.51 18.07 -7.84
CA ASP A 321 -9.50 19.34 -8.57
C ASP A 321 -10.61 20.26 -8.02
N LEU A 322 -10.42 20.64 -6.75
CA LEU A 322 -11.41 21.42 -6.00
C LEU A 322 -11.30 22.90 -6.36
N ASP A 323 -12.44 23.53 -6.68
CA ASP A 323 -12.50 25.01 -6.74
C ASP A 323 -12.23 25.62 -5.35
N SER A 324 -11.97 26.94 -5.32
CA SER A 324 -11.56 27.64 -4.09
C SER A 324 -12.56 27.48 -2.94
N ASN A 325 -13.86 27.50 -3.21
CA ASN A 325 -14.89 27.38 -2.17
C ASN A 325 -14.94 25.97 -1.60
N ASN A 326 -14.95 24.97 -2.46
CA ASN A 326 -14.93 23.56 -2.04
C ASN A 326 -13.61 23.20 -1.34
N LYS A 327 -12.48 23.76 -1.78
CA LYS A 327 -11.19 23.55 -1.12
C LYS A 327 -11.19 24.09 0.31
N ILE A 328 -11.68 25.31 0.53
CA ILE A 328 -11.81 25.90 1.87
C ILE A 328 -12.78 25.07 2.73
N LYS A 329 -13.95 24.69 2.20
CA LYS A 329 -14.92 23.85 2.90
C LYS A 329 -14.32 22.53 3.38
N HIS A 330 -13.67 21.80 2.47
CA HIS A 330 -13.07 20.50 2.80
C HIS A 330 -11.82 20.63 3.68
N LEU A 331 -11.03 21.69 3.53
CA LEU A 331 -9.92 21.98 4.43
C LEU A 331 -10.42 22.18 5.86
N THR A 332 -11.39 23.09 6.06
CA THR A 332 -11.97 23.35 7.40
C THR A 332 -12.55 22.07 8.02
N SER A 333 -13.37 21.34 7.25
CA SER A 333 -13.95 20.09 7.72
C SER A 333 -12.89 19.03 8.08
N GLY A 334 -11.85 18.91 7.26
CA GLY A 334 -10.75 17.97 7.51
C GLY A 334 -9.90 18.34 8.72
N MET A 335 -9.65 19.64 8.93
CA MET A 335 -8.95 20.14 10.12
C MET A 335 -9.71 19.79 11.39
N THR A 336 -11.01 20.14 11.45
CA THR A 336 -11.86 19.80 12.59
C THR A 336 -11.95 18.28 12.83
N ARG A 337 -12.04 17.50 11.75
CA ARG A 337 -12.18 16.05 11.84
C ARG A 337 -10.93 15.35 12.40
N TRP A 338 -9.75 15.82 11.99
CA TRP A 338 -8.51 15.07 12.21
C TRP A 338 -7.45 15.77 13.06
N TYR A 339 -7.50 17.08 13.23
CA TYR A 339 -6.42 17.83 13.88
C TYR A 339 -6.90 18.69 15.07
N GLU A 340 -8.20 18.87 15.23
CA GLU A 340 -8.86 19.44 16.42
C GLU A 340 -9.49 18.31 17.25
#